data_b722764c7c1c85db110e74b60a68ab8d
#
_entry.id   b722764c7c1c85db110e74b60a68ab8d
#
_cell.length_a   1.000
_cell.length_b   1.000
_cell.length_c   1.000
_cell.angle_alpha   90.00
_cell.angle_beta   90.00
_cell.angle_gamma   90.00
#
_symmetry.space_group_name_H-M   'P 1'
#
loop_
_entity.id
_entity.type
_entity.pdbx_description
1 polymer ?
#
loop_
_entity_poly.entity_id
_entity_poly.type
_entity_poly.pdbx_seq_one_letter_code
_entity_poly.pdbx_strand_id
1 'polypeptide(L)'
;MLNPFMPVKKIEVKRFTSLPAKFRKRRRTAWSDPNRQGLAVDSFLEGPSFDRQGNLWCVDIPFGRIFRIDRKGEWELAAQYDGWPNGLKFHRDGRAFIADYKRGLLALQPKTGKVEEILGTAFSESFKGLNDLHFADNGDLYFTDQGQSGIADPTGRVWRLRANGELQKLVANAPSPNGITLNKKNSQAYVAITRAQQVWRLPLMAGGTPSKTGVAIQLSGGHAGPDGIEVDDEDGLLVCHLGVGIWRFDANCLPTHLVHAGKEHRLMTNIAFRGKTLYITDSANGEILTAEMPVAGKKMFSMR
;
A
#
# COMPACT_ATOMS: atom_id res chain seq x y z
N MET A 1 14.98 3.26 -27.38
CA MET A 1 13.79 2.37 -27.33
C MET A 1 14.16 1.15 -26.51
N LEU A 2 13.52 0.91 -25.34
CA LEU A 2 13.76 -0.31 -24.57
C LEU A 2 13.20 -1.50 -25.35
N ASN A 3 14.06 -2.50 -25.55
CA ASN A 3 13.65 -3.76 -26.16
C ASN A 3 12.80 -4.55 -25.12
N PRO A 4 11.51 -4.86 -25.39
CA PRO A 4 10.67 -5.59 -24.44
C PRO A 4 11.17 -7.01 -24.11
N PHE A 5 12.14 -7.51 -24.87
CA PHE A 5 12.81 -8.81 -24.64
C PHE A 5 14.16 -8.69 -23.91
N MET A 6 14.53 -7.49 -23.42
CA MET A 6 15.74 -7.37 -22.60
C MET A 6 15.53 -8.06 -21.24
N PRO A 7 16.53 -8.82 -20.76
CA PRO A 7 16.45 -9.46 -19.45
C PRO A 7 16.29 -8.42 -18.34
N VAL A 8 15.35 -8.66 -17.43
CA VAL A 8 15.10 -7.79 -16.27
C VAL A 8 16.28 -7.85 -15.31
N LYS A 9 16.75 -6.69 -14.83
CA LYS A 9 17.80 -6.64 -13.81
C LYS A 9 17.27 -7.12 -12.47
N LYS A 10 18.02 -7.98 -11.78
CA LYS A 10 17.63 -8.51 -10.45
C LYS A 10 18.30 -7.72 -9.34
N ILE A 11 17.53 -7.42 -8.29
CA ILE A 11 18.00 -6.76 -7.06
C ILE A 11 17.58 -7.64 -5.90
N GLU A 12 18.53 -8.06 -5.07
CA GLU A 12 18.25 -8.89 -3.90
C GLU A 12 17.93 -8.02 -2.68
N VAL A 13 16.93 -8.43 -1.91
CA VAL A 13 16.56 -7.76 -0.66
C VAL A 13 17.53 -8.06 0.47
N LYS A 14 17.62 -7.13 1.43
CA LYS A 14 18.31 -7.32 2.69
C LYS A 14 17.34 -7.08 3.84
N ARG A 15 17.46 -7.84 4.92
CA ARG A 15 16.69 -7.59 6.13
C ARG A 15 17.20 -6.31 6.82
N PHE A 16 16.32 -5.36 7.05
CA PHE A 16 16.60 -4.17 7.84
C PHE A 16 16.35 -4.44 9.32
N THR A 17 15.14 -4.91 9.68
CA THR A 17 14.77 -5.21 11.07
C THR A 17 13.62 -6.22 11.12
N SER A 18 13.38 -6.82 12.29
CA SER A 18 12.29 -7.76 12.54
C SER A 18 11.43 -7.29 13.69
N LEU A 19 10.14 -7.62 13.66
CA LEU A 19 9.21 -7.37 14.76
C LEU A 19 9.76 -8.00 16.05
N PRO A 20 9.95 -7.24 17.13
CA PRO A 20 10.48 -7.75 18.39
C PRO A 20 9.63 -8.87 18.99
N ALA A 21 10.30 -9.84 19.66
CA ALA A 21 9.65 -11.01 20.25
C ALA A 21 8.51 -10.65 21.22
N LYS A 22 8.63 -9.55 21.95
CA LYS A 22 7.58 -9.04 22.89
C LYS A 22 6.24 -8.75 22.20
N PHE A 23 6.23 -8.50 20.88
CA PHE A 23 5.04 -8.25 20.10
C PHE A 23 4.55 -9.49 19.34
N ARG A 24 5.29 -10.60 19.36
CA ARG A 24 4.92 -11.84 18.67
C ARG A 24 4.08 -12.73 19.59
N LYS A 25 2.75 -12.71 19.35
CA LYS A 25 1.80 -13.57 20.10
C LYS A 25 0.93 -14.32 19.08
N ARG A 26 1.43 -15.47 18.64
CA ARG A 26 0.75 -16.26 17.60
C ARG A 26 -0.60 -16.77 18.08
N ARG A 27 -1.66 -16.33 17.41
CA ARG A 27 -3.04 -16.76 17.69
C ARG A 27 -3.94 -16.61 16.48
N ARG A 28 -5.05 -17.35 16.47
CA ARG A 28 -6.16 -17.12 15.54
C ARG A 28 -6.84 -15.79 15.88
N THR A 29 -7.22 -15.04 14.87
CA THR A 29 -7.92 -13.75 14.99
C THR A 29 -9.09 -13.71 14.03
N ALA A 30 -10.07 -12.85 14.31
CA ALA A 30 -11.19 -12.62 13.39
C ALA A 30 -10.74 -12.16 11.99
N TRP A 31 -9.58 -11.49 11.91
CA TRP A 31 -8.96 -11.16 10.63
C TRP A 31 -8.41 -12.39 9.91
N SER A 32 -7.79 -13.31 10.64
CA SER A 32 -7.17 -14.50 10.04
C SER A 32 -8.19 -15.49 9.49
N ASP A 33 -9.44 -15.46 9.97
CA ASP A 33 -10.48 -16.37 9.52
C ASP A 33 -10.75 -16.25 8.01
N PRO A 34 -11.13 -15.09 7.45
CA PRO A 34 -11.34 -14.95 6.01
C PRO A 34 -10.03 -14.80 5.21
N ASN A 35 -8.96 -14.26 5.82
CA ASN A 35 -7.76 -13.89 5.06
C ASN A 35 -6.66 -14.94 5.08
N ARG A 36 -6.66 -15.84 6.08
CA ARG A 36 -5.63 -16.89 6.28
C ARG A 36 -6.25 -18.24 6.61
N GLN A 37 -7.48 -18.50 6.22
CA GLN A 37 -8.20 -19.75 6.46
C GLN A 37 -8.22 -20.17 7.95
N GLY A 38 -8.30 -19.19 8.85
CA GLY A 38 -8.29 -19.43 10.29
C GLY A 38 -6.93 -19.81 10.89
N LEU A 39 -5.85 -19.75 10.13
CA LEU A 39 -4.51 -20.01 10.64
C LEU A 39 -4.10 -18.97 11.70
N ALA A 40 -3.39 -19.43 12.72
CA ALA A 40 -2.81 -18.55 13.71
C ALA A 40 -1.70 -17.70 13.10
N VAL A 41 -1.73 -16.40 13.38
CA VAL A 41 -0.73 -15.40 12.94
C VAL A 41 -0.13 -14.68 14.16
N ASP A 42 1.09 -14.22 14.05
CA ASP A 42 1.73 -13.37 15.08
C ASP A 42 1.89 -11.92 14.64
N SER A 43 1.74 -11.65 13.35
CA SER A 43 1.67 -10.34 12.71
C SER A 43 1.20 -10.46 11.27
N PHE A 44 0.83 -9.33 10.67
CA PHE A 44 0.71 -9.13 9.22
C PHE A 44 0.97 -7.65 8.93
N LEU A 45 2.25 -7.36 8.62
CA LEU A 45 2.73 -5.99 8.46
C LEU A 45 2.31 -5.42 7.12
N GLU A 46 1.83 -4.15 7.13
CA GLU A 46 1.35 -3.42 5.97
C GLU A 46 1.58 -1.91 6.08
N GLY A 47 1.21 -1.17 5.06
CA GLY A 47 1.12 0.28 5.02
C GLY A 47 2.41 1.01 5.40
N PRO A 48 3.59 0.67 4.83
CA PRO A 48 4.83 1.36 5.17
C PRO A 48 4.78 2.82 4.70
N SER A 49 5.23 3.74 5.55
CA SER A 49 5.28 5.17 5.24
C SER A 49 6.32 5.87 6.09
N PHE A 50 6.88 6.97 5.61
CA PHE A 50 7.86 7.76 6.35
C PHE A 50 7.26 9.04 6.90
N ASP A 51 7.57 9.35 8.18
CA ASP A 51 7.33 10.67 8.75
C ASP A 51 8.41 11.68 8.28
N ARG A 52 8.22 12.97 8.60
CA ARG A 52 9.20 14.03 8.26
C ARG A 52 10.54 13.88 8.98
N GLN A 53 10.60 13.16 10.09
CA GLN A 53 11.81 12.88 10.84
C GLN A 53 12.59 11.72 10.24
N GLY A 54 12.00 11.01 9.28
CA GLY A 54 12.59 9.86 8.57
C GLY A 54 12.47 8.56 9.35
N ASN A 55 11.55 8.46 10.32
CA ASN A 55 11.16 7.18 10.89
C ASN A 55 10.21 6.46 9.94
N LEU A 56 10.36 5.15 9.86
CA LEU A 56 9.40 4.30 9.16
C LEU A 56 8.23 4.00 10.09
N TRP A 57 7.03 4.05 9.54
CA TRP A 57 5.81 3.61 10.20
C TRP A 57 5.21 2.47 9.41
N CYS A 58 4.58 1.52 10.09
CA CYS A 58 3.81 0.45 9.47
C CYS A 58 2.65 0.05 10.39
N VAL A 59 1.69 -0.64 9.81
CA VAL A 59 0.56 -1.20 10.54
C VAL A 59 0.71 -2.72 10.67
N ASP A 60 0.00 -3.30 11.63
CA ASP A 60 -0.11 -4.73 11.83
C ASP A 60 -1.59 -5.09 11.97
N ILE A 61 -2.13 -5.53 10.86
CA ILE A 61 -3.57 -5.62 10.62
C ILE A 61 -4.30 -6.47 11.68
N PRO A 62 -3.90 -7.75 11.94
CA PRO A 62 -4.67 -8.66 12.79
C PRO A 62 -4.84 -8.19 14.23
N PHE A 63 -3.96 -7.27 14.68
CA PHE A 63 -3.88 -6.85 16.07
C PHE A 63 -4.20 -5.37 16.29
N GLY A 64 -4.58 -4.65 15.24
CA GLY A 64 -4.90 -3.21 15.30
C GLY A 64 -3.73 -2.36 15.78
N ARG A 65 -2.49 -2.76 15.45
CA ARG A 65 -1.27 -2.10 15.93
C ARG A 65 -0.68 -1.18 14.87
N ILE A 66 -0.10 -0.07 15.33
CA ILE A 66 0.67 0.85 14.50
C ILE A 66 2.04 0.99 15.14
N PHE A 67 3.07 0.72 14.37
CA PHE A 67 4.45 0.80 14.83
C PHE A 67 5.19 1.98 14.21
N ARG A 68 6.05 2.61 14.99
CA ARG A 68 7.12 3.49 14.55
C ARG A 68 8.45 2.75 14.65
N ILE A 69 9.26 2.84 13.62
CA ILE A 69 10.57 2.20 13.52
C ILE A 69 11.59 3.30 13.22
N ASP A 70 12.56 3.46 14.08
CA ASP A 70 13.58 4.49 13.92
C ASP A 70 14.62 4.11 12.84
N ARG A 71 15.58 5.01 12.60
CA ARG A 71 16.63 4.79 11.59
C ARG A 71 17.60 3.66 11.94
N LYS A 72 17.63 3.20 13.20
CA LYS A 72 18.43 2.08 13.66
C LYS A 72 17.67 0.75 13.60
N GLY A 73 16.37 0.79 13.28
CA GLY A 73 15.51 -0.40 13.23
C GLY A 73 14.83 -0.73 14.55
N GLU A 74 14.83 0.20 15.53
CA GLU A 74 14.16 0.00 16.83
C GLU A 74 12.66 0.27 16.71
N TRP A 75 11.86 -0.65 17.29
CA TRP A 75 10.40 -0.65 17.20
C TRP A 75 9.74 -0.05 18.43
N GLU A 76 8.81 0.86 18.19
CA GLU A 76 7.90 1.43 19.17
C GLU A 76 6.46 1.16 18.79
N LEU A 77 5.63 0.69 19.73
CA LEU A 77 4.18 0.61 19.55
C LEU A 77 3.60 2.01 19.75
N ALA A 78 3.26 2.66 18.66
CA ALA A 78 2.77 4.05 18.65
C ALA A 78 1.27 4.12 18.97
N ALA A 79 0.49 3.13 18.52
CA ALA A 79 -0.94 3.03 18.84
C ALA A 79 -1.43 1.58 18.71
N GLN A 80 -2.49 1.26 19.45
CA GLN A 80 -3.25 0.02 19.32
C GLN A 80 -4.73 0.30 19.58
N TYR A 81 -5.61 -0.22 18.72
CA TYR A 81 -7.05 -0.01 18.84
C TYR A 81 -7.84 -1.19 18.23
N ASP A 82 -9.15 -1.25 18.48
CA ASP A 82 -10.03 -2.22 17.81
C ASP A 82 -10.29 -1.76 16.37
N GLY A 83 -9.48 -2.26 15.45
CA GLY A 83 -9.53 -2.00 14.03
C GLY A 83 -8.64 -2.98 13.27
N TRP A 84 -8.70 -2.88 11.94
CA TRP A 84 -7.82 -3.60 11.02
C TRP A 84 -7.13 -2.60 10.09
N PRO A 85 -6.12 -1.83 10.64
CA PRO A 85 -5.38 -0.86 9.82
C PRO A 85 -4.65 -1.59 8.70
N ASN A 86 -4.73 -1.05 7.48
CA ASN A 86 -4.08 -1.63 6.31
C ASN A 86 -3.13 -0.62 5.65
N GLY A 87 -3.61 0.37 4.92
CA GLY A 87 -2.78 1.44 4.38
C GLY A 87 -2.49 2.55 5.39
N LEU A 88 -1.31 3.18 5.29
CA LEU A 88 -0.94 4.34 6.11
C LEU A 88 -0.14 5.33 5.26
N LYS A 89 -0.55 6.60 5.24
CA LYS A 89 0.22 7.69 4.59
C LYS A 89 0.17 8.97 5.43
N PHE A 90 1.28 9.66 5.49
CA PHE A 90 1.37 10.94 6.21
C PHE A 90 0.81 12.10 5.39
N HIS A 91 -0.01 12.91 6.04
CA HIS A 91 -0.46 14.20 5.55
C HIS A 91 0.58 15.31 5.88
N ARG A 92 0.54 16.43 5.14
CA ARG A 92 1.47 17.55 5.35
C ARG A 92 1.34 18.22 6.74
N ASP A 93 0.23 18.07 7.43
CA ASP A 93 0.05 18.57 8.81
C ASP A 93 0.69 17.68 9.88
N GLY A 94 1.26 16.55 9.48
CA GLY A 94 1.95 15.60 10.35
C GLY A 94 1.09 14.47 10.90
N ARG A 95 -0.23 14.46 10.65
CA ARG A 95 -1.08 13.30 10.95
C ARG A 95 -0.80 12.16 10.00
N ALA A 96 -0.94 10.90 10.49
CA ALA A 96 -0.95 9.73 9.65
C ALA A 96 -2.40 9.31 9.36
N PHE A 97 -2.79 9.29 8.10
CA PHE A 97 -4.08 8.77 7.66
C PHE A 97 -4.00 7.27 7.45
N ILE A 98 -5.06 6.56 7.83
CA ILE A 98 -5.11 5.11 7.86
C ILE A 98 -6.35 4.65 7.12
N ALA A 99 -6.16 3.77 6.14
CA ALA A 99 -7.23 2.98 5.56
C ALA A 99 -7.49 1.78 6.48
N ASP A 100 -8.57 1.83 7.27
CA ASP A 100 -8.93 0.74 8.18
C ASP A 100 -10.07 -0.08 7.60
N TYR A 101 -9.88 -1.39 7.53
CA TYR A 101 -10.85 -2.31 6.94
C TYR A 101 -12.18 -2.33 7.69
N LYS A 102 -12.17 -2.20 9.03
CA LYS A 102 -13.37 -2.23 9.87
C LYS A 102 -14.01 -0.86 10.05
N ARG A 103 -13.20 0.19 10.11
CA ARG A 103 -13.61 1.51 10.61
C ARG A 103 -13.60 2.62 9.58
N GLY A 104 -13.19 2.34 8.33
CA GLY A 104 -13.10 3.34 7.28
C GLY A 104 -11.81 4.16 7.34
N LEU A 105 -11.88 5.46 7.08
CA LEU A 105 -10.74 6.36 7.06
C LEU A 105 -10.51 6.98 8.43
N LEU A 106 -9.33 6.73 9.00
CA LEU A 106 -8.93 7.24 10.31
C LEU A 106 -7.70 8.15 10.18
N ALA A 107 -7.43 8.94 11.22
CA ALA A 107 -6.20 9.70 11.38
C ALA A 107 -5.58 9.46 12.75
N LEU A 108 -4.28 9.18 12.77
CA LEU A 108 -3.47 9.06 13.97
C LEU A 108 -2.71 10.37 14.20
N GLN A 109 -2.72 10.84 15.44
CA GLN A 109 -1.83 11.88 15.93
C GLN A 109 -0.52 11.25 16.44
N PRO A 110 0.62 11.34 15.73
CA PRO A 110 1.84 10.62 16.07
C PRO A 110 2.41 10.94 17.46
N LYS A 111 2.20 12.17 17.94
CA LYS A 111 2.72 12.62 19.25
C LYS A 111 1.98 12.01 20.45
N THR A 112 0.70 11.70 20.28
CA THR A 112 -0.17 11.25 21.40
C THR A 112 -0.65 9.82 21.25
N GLY A 113 -0.49 9.22 20.06
CA GLY A 113 -1.06 7.92 19.73
C GLY A 113 -2.59 7.93 19.58
N LYS A 114 -3.25 9.11 19.62
CA LYS A 114 -4.70 9.23 19.49
C LYS A 114 -5.12 8.93 18.05
N VAL A 115 -6.07 8.01 17.88
CA VAL A 115 -6.70 7.66 16.61
C VAL A 115 -8.11 8.20 16.57
N GLU A 116 -8.45 8.96 15.53
CA GLU A 116 -9.76 9.58 15.32
C GLU A 116 -10.35 9.14 13.99
N GLU A 117 -11.67 9.01 13.94
CA GLU A 117 -12.39 8.74 12.70
C GLU A 117 -12.50 10.01 11.86
N ILE A 118 -12.13 9.90 10.58
CA ILE A 118 -12.29 10.97 9.58
C ILE A 118 -13.55 10.70 8.74
N LEU A 119 -13.74 9.45 8.33
CA LEU A 119 -14.88 9.07 7.50
C LEU A 119 -15.19 7.57 7.68
N GLY A 120 -16.24 7.25 8.46
CA GLY A 120 -16.64 5.87 8.72
C GLY A 120 -17.54 5.27 7.64
N THR A 121 -18.27 6.11 6.89
CA THR A 121 -19.26 5.69 5.89
C THR A 121 -19.18 6.52 4.62
N ALA A 122 -19.69 5.99 3.52
CA ALA A 122 -19.87 6.68 2.25
C ALA A 122 -21.37 6.81 1.96
N PHE A 123 -21.91 8.04 1.98
CA PHE A 123 -23.34 8.30 1.71
C PHE A 123 -24.30 7.44 2.56
N SER A 124 -24.03 7.34 3.86
CA SER A 124 -24.76 6.51 4.84
C SER A 124 -24.59 4.98 4.67
N GLU A 125 -23.77 4.53 3.74
CA GLU A 125 -23.41 3.12 3.59
C GLU A 125 -22.00 2.85 4.16
N SER A 126 -21.80 1.71 4.77
CA SER A 126 -20.47 1.28 5.21
C SER A 126 -19.53 1.09 4.03
N PHE A 127 -18.26 1.38 4.24
CA PHE A 127 -17.22 0.88 3.36
C PHE A 127 -17.20 -0.66 3.40
N LYS A 128 -16.77 -1.27 2.31
CA LYS A 128 -16.63 -2.74 2.25
C LYS A 128 -15.42 -3.25 3.05
N GLY A 129 -14.42 -2.41 3.15
CA GLY A 129 -13.16 -2.64 3.85
C GLY A 129 -12.03 -1.91 3.14
N LEU A 130 -11.59 -0.77 3.70
CA LEU A 130 -10.53 0.02 3.10
C LEU A 130 -9.21 -0.72 3.13
N ASN A 131 -8.40 -0.53 2.07
CA ASN A 131 -7.12 -1.21 1.94
C ASN A 131 -5.95 -0.22 1.90
N ASP A 132 -5.79 0.59 0.86
CA ASP A 132 -4.64 1.49 0.73
C ASP A 132 -5.07 2.91 0.35
N LEU A 133 -4.14 3.87 0.47
CA LEU A 133 -4.43 5.29 0.24
C LEU A 133 -3.20 6.05 -0.28
N HIS A 134 -3.44 7.13 -1.02
CA HIS A 134 -2.39 8.00 -1.54
C HIS A 134 -2.86 9.45 -1.63
N PHE A 135 -2.04 10.39 -1.16
CA PHE A 135 -2.32 11.82 -1.28
C PHE A 135 -1.81 12.39 -2.60
N ALA A 136 -2.67 13.13 -3.29
CA ALA A 136 -2.26 14.01 -4.37
C ALA A 136 -1.61 15.30 -3.84
N ASP A 137 -0.89 16.03 -4.69
CA ASP A 137 -0.18 17.25 -4.33
C ASP A 137 -1.10 18.40 -3.87
N ASN A 138 -2.36 18.38 -4.30
CA ASN A 138 -3.40 19.34 -3.90
C ASN A 138 -4.09 18.98 -2.58
N GLY A 139 -3.71 17.87 -1.95
CA GLY A 139 -4.28 17.37 -0.69
C GLY A 139 -5.48 16.44 -0.85
N ASP A 140 -5.92 16.15 -2.07
CA ASP A 140 -6.95 15.13 -2.28
C ASP A 140 -6.39 13.74 -1.91
N LEU A 141 -7.22 12.94 -1.28
CA LEU A 141 -6.88 11.59 -0.86
C LEU A 141 -7.60 10.57 -1.74
N TYR A 142 -6.83 9.74 -2.43
CA TYR A 142 -7.32 8.60 -3.18
C TYR A 142 -7.17 7.34 -2.34
N PHE A 143 -8.19 6.48 -2.31
CA PHE A 143 -8.13 5.25 -1.52
C PHE A 143 -8.97 4.13 -2.11
N THR A 144 -8.59 2.91 -1.80
CA THR A 144 -9.24 1.69 -2.24
C THR A 144 -10.12 1.10 -1.15
N ASP A 145 -11.25 0.56 -1.56
CA ASP A 145 -12.25 -0.07 -0.73
C ASP A 145 -12.46 -1.49 -1.26
N GLN A 146 -11.59 -2.38 -0.80
CA GLN A 146 -11.41 -3.72 -1.33
C GLN A 146 -12.53 -4.67 -0.93
N GLY A 147 -12.85 -4.71 0.36
CA GLY A 147 -13.73 -5.72 0.95
C GLY A 147 -13.24 -7.15 0.66
N GLN A 148 -14.18 -8.07 0.56
CA GLN A 148 -13.95 -9.44 0.12
C GLN A 148 -14.26 -9.63 -1.38
N SER A 149 -14.12 -8.56 -2.18
CA SER A 149 -14.41 -8.59 -3.60
C SER A 149 -13.39 -9.42 -4.41
N GLY A 150 -13.80 -9.90 -5.56
CA GLY A 150 -12.97 -10.71 -6.45
C GLY A 150 -13.55 -10.73 -7.86
N ILE A 151 -13.04 -11.61 -8.74
CA ILE A 151 -13.52 -11.70 -10.12
C ILE A 151 -15.00 -12.11 -10.19
N ALA A 152 -15.44 -13.03 -9.31
CA ALA A 152 -16.82 -13.48 -9.26
C ALA A 152 -17.77 -12.45 -8.65
N ASP A 153 -17.24 -11.54 -7.81
CA ASP A 153 -17.97 -10.43 -7.20
C ASP A 153 -17.11 -9.16 -7.24
N PRO A 154 -17.03 -8.47 -8.39
CA PRO A 154 -16.13 -7.33 -8.58
C PRO A 154 -16.72 -6.04 -7.98
N THR A 155 -17.13 -6.07 -6.72
CA THR A 155 -17.81 -4.96 -6.05
C THR A 155 -16.88 -4.04 -5.26
N GLY A 156 -15.56 -4.21 -5.39
CA GLY A 156 -14.58 -3.29 -4.83
C GLY A 156 -14.66 -1.90 -5.48
N ARG A 157 -14.27 -0.88 -4.73
CA ARG A 157 -14.46 0.53 -5.12
C ARG A 157 -13.15 1.29 -5.01
N VAL A 158 -13.02 2.36 -5.80
CA VAL A 158 -11.97 3.37 -5.67
C VAL A 158 -12.64 4.71 -5.39
N TRP A 159 -12.14 5.40 -4.38
CA TRP A 159 -12.67 6.67 -3.90
C TRP A 159 -11.64 7.79 -3.96
N ARG A 160 -12.13 9.02 -4.02
CA ARG A 160 -11.37 10.25 -3.80
C ARG A 160 -12.09 11.09 -2.75
N LEU A 161 -11.41 11.42 -1.67
CA LEU A 161 -11.82 12.46 -0.73
C LEU A 161 -11.07 13.74 -1.09
N ARG A 162 -11.77 14.75 -1.56
CA ARG A 162 -11.18 16.04 -1.90
C ARG A 162 -10.73 16.78 -0.64
N ALA A 163 -9.75 17.64 -0.77
CA ALA A 163 -9.28 18.48 0.33
C ALA A 163 -10.37 19.37 0.95
N ASN A 164 -11.46 19.64 0.22
CA ASN A 164 -12.65 20.36 0.70
C ASN A 164 -13.69 19.47 1.42
N GLY A 165 -13.41 18.16 1.57
CA GLY A 165 -14.29 17.18 2.22
C GLY A 165 -15.29 16.49 1.30
N GLU A 166 -15.37 16.81 0.01
CA GLU A 166 -16.26 16.14 -0.94
C GLU A 166 -15.76 14.72 -1.24
N LEU A 167 -16.62 13.72 -1.04
CA LEU A 167 -16.34 12.32 -1.36
C LEU A 167 -16.85 11.97 -2.75
N GLN A 168 -16.00 11.38 -3.58
CA GLN A 168 -16.32 10.96 -4.94
C GLN A 168 -15.98 9.49 -5.17
N LYS A 169 -16.91 8.72 -5.72
CA LYS A 169 -16.65 7.35 -6.17
C LYS A 169 -16.09 7.38 -7.60
N LEU A 170 -14.88 6.88 -7.76
CA LEU A 170 -14.19 6.87 -9.06
C LEU A 170 -14.41 5.58 -9.83
N VAL A 171 -14.43 4.44 -9.12
CA VAL A 171 -14.66 3.10 -9.67
C VAL A 171 -15.58 2.34 -8.74
N ALA A 172 -16.51 1.53 -9.28
CA ALA A 172 -17.50 0.79 -8.50
C ALA A 172 -17.47 -0.74 -8.70
N ASN A 173 -16.59 -1.23 -9.58
CA ASN A 173 -16.59 -2.61 -10.06
C ASN A 173 -15.18 -3.20 -10.18
N ALA A 174 -14.32 -2.91 -9.22
CA ALA A 174 -12.94 -3.39 -9.21
C ALA A 174 -12.82 -4.72 -8.44
N PRO A 175 -12.33 -5.81 -9.06
CA PRO A 175 -12.13 -7.08 -8.36
C PRO A 175 -10.91 -7.04 -7.44
N SER A 176 -11.12 -6.71 -6.16
CA SER A 176 -10.09 -6.60 -5.13
C SER A 176 -9.09 -5.46 -5.38
N PRO A 177 -9.53 -4.18 -5.40
CA PRO A 177 -8.63 -3.04 -5.51
C PRO A 177 -7.81 -2.92 -4.22
N ASN A 178 -6.47 -2.84 -4.38
CA ASN A 178 -5.49 -2.89 -3.30
C ASN A 178 -4.63 -1.62 -3.32
N GLY A 179 -3.32 -1.73 -3.55
CA GLY A 179 -2.43 -0.58 -3.62
C GLY A 179 -2.88 0.49 -4.60
N ILE A 180 -2.70 1.75 -4.24
CA ILE A 180 -3.03 2.91 -5.07
C ILE A 180 -1.93 3.96 -5.02
N THR A 181 -1.56 4.51 -6.17
CA THR A 181 -0.60 5.61 -6.26
C THR A 181 -0.92 6.54 -7.42
N LEU A 182 -0.30 7.70 -7.46
CA LEU A 182 -0.43 8.68 -8.52
C LEU A 182 0.92 8.90 -9.22
N ASN A 183 0.92 9.16 -10.52
CA ASN A 183 2.11 9.62 -11.20
C ASN A 183 2.57 11.00 -10.69
N LYS A 184 3.76 11.44 -11.06
CA LYS A 184 4.34 12.72 -10.57
C LYS A 184 3.48 13.94 -10.84
N LYS A 185 2.76 13.96 -11.96
CA LYS A 185 1.89 15.08 -12.37
C LYS A 185 0.49 15.00 -11.76
N ASN A 186 0.17 13.96 -10.99
CA ASN A 186 -1.18 13.65 -10.50
C ASN A 186 -2.25 13.61 -11.61
N SER A 187 -1.84 13.30 -12.84
CA SER A 187 -2.71 13.17 -14.01
C SER A 187 -3.17 11.74 -14.28
N GLN A 188 -2.60 10.78 -13.55
CA GLN A 188 -2.96 9.37 -13.62
C GLN A 188 -2.90 8.74 -12.24
N ALA A 189 -3.93 7.96 -11.89
CA ALA A 189 -3.89 7.04 -10.78
C ALA A 189 -3.61 5.62 -11.30
N TYR A 190 -2.82 4.87 -10.54
CA TYR A 190 -2.62 3.44 -10.73
C TYR A 190 -3.24 2.69 -9.56
N VAL A 191 -3.92 1.60 -9.84
CA VAL A 191 -4.59 0.76 -8.83
C VAL A 191 -4.23 -0.69 -9.07
N ALA A 192 -3.67 -1.33 -8.05
CA ALA A 192 -3.45 -2.77 -8.05
C ALA A 192 -4.80 -3.49 -7.93
N ILE A 193 -5.09 -4.37 -8.87
CA ILE A 193 -6.31 -5.18 -8.91
C ILE A 193 -5.91 -6.62 -8.66
N THR A 194 -5.80 -6.96 -7.37
CA THR A 194 -5.18 -8.19 -6.92
C THR A 194 -5.78 -9.45 -7.57
N ARG A 195 -7.10 -9.58 -7.53
CA ARG A 195 -7.76 -10.81 -8.00
C ARG A 195 -7.86 -10.93 -9.52
N ALA A 196 -7.62 -9.84 -10.27
CA ALA A 196 -7.52 -9.87 -11.72
C ALA A 196 -6.07 -9.99 -12.22
N GLN A 197 -5.07 -10.01 -11.34
CA GLN A 197 -3.65 -10.01 -11.73
C GLN A 197 -3.27 -8.79 -12.58
N GLN A 198 -3.86 -7.62 -12.29
CA GLN A 198 -3.72 -6.44 -13.12
C GLN A 198 -3.33 -5.21 -12.30
N VAL A 199 -2.69 -4.24 -12.98
CA VAL A 199 -2.67 -2.86 -12.53
C VAL A 199 -3.50 -2.04 -13.51
N TRP A 200 -4.52 -1.35 -13.00
CA TRP A 200 -5.32 -0.44 -13.80
C TRP A 200 -4.72 0.96 -13.79
N ARG A 201 -4.85 1.65 -14.93
CA ARG A 201 -4.52 3.05 -15.11
C ARG A 201 -5.81 3.85 -15.27
N LEU A 202 -5.98 4.83 -14.41
CA LEU A 202 -7.09 5.77 -14.41
C LEU A 202 -6.54 7.15 -14.86
N PRO A 203 -6.63 7.52 -16.13
CA PRO A 203 -6.30 8.88 -16.56
C PRO A 203 -7.27 9.85 -15.88
N LEU A 204 -6.74 10.89 -15.23
CA LEU A 204 -7.53 11.86 -14.48
C LEU A 204 -7.73 13.12 -15.31
N MET A 205 -8.98 13.54 -15.48
CA MET A 205 -9.35 14.82 -16.09
C MET A 205 -8.97 15.98 -15.15
N ALA A 206 -9.02 17.20 -15.61
CA ALA A 206 -8.69 18.40 -14.81
C ALA A 206 -9.46 18.48 -13.49
N GLY A 207 -10.70 17.97 -13.43
CA GLY A 207 -11.49 17.84 -12.20
C GLY A 207 -11.12 16.66 -11.30
N GLY A 208 -10.15 15.79 -11.72
CA GLY A 208 -9.70 14.61 -10.99
C GLY A 208 -10.61 13.39 -11.08
N THR A 209 -11.66 13.43 -11.90
CA THR A 209 -12.48 12.26 -12.25
C THR A 209 -11.77 11.41 -13.31
N PRO A 210 -11.90 10.07 -13.27
CA PRO A 210 -11.24 9.21 -14.25
C PRO A 210 -11.92 9.30 -15.62
N SER A 211 -11.10 9.19 -16.67
CA SER A 211 -11.53 8.96 -18.04
C SER A 211 -11.04 7.58 -18.47
N LYS A 212 -11.66 6.93 -19.43
CA LYS A 212 -11.19 5.72 -20.15
C LYS A 212 -10.20 4.84 -19.38
N THR A 213 -10.60 4.39 -18.19
CA THR A 213 -9.81 3.46 -17.37
C THR A 213 -9.44 2.21 -18.16
N GLY A 214 -8.21 1.76 -18.06
CA GLY A 214 -7.73 0.59 -18.78
C GLY A 214 -6.66 -0.16 -18.02
N VAL A 215 -6.30 -1.35 -18.51
CA VAL A 215 -5.21 -2.15 -17.99
C VAL A 215 -3.88 -1.53 -18.42
N ALA A 216 -3.02 -1.18 -17.43
CA ALA A 216 -1.66 -0.73 -17.68
C ALA A 216 -0.68 -1.91 -17.69
N ILE A 217 -0.85 -2.85 -16.75
CA ILE A 217 0.01 -4.01 -16.60
C ILE A 217 -0.85 -5.25 -16.38
N GLN A 218 -0.56 -6.32 -17.14
CA GLN A 218 -1.08 -7.66 -16.89
C GLN A 218 0.04 -8.48 -16.29
N LEU A 219 -0.18 -9.02 -15.08
CA LEU A 219 0.72 -9.94 -14.42
C LEU A 219 0.27 -11.40 -14.63
N SER A 220 1.16 -12.32 -14.32
CA SER A 220 0.84 -13.75 -14.32
C SER A 220 1.71 -14.51 -13.32
N GLY A 221 1.20 -15.61 -12.80
CA GLY A 221 1.88 -16.39 -11.75
C GLY A 221 1.74 -15.77 -10.36
N GLY A 222 2.59 -16.23 -9.43
CA GLY A 222 2.52 -15.83 -8.03
C GLY A 222 1.35 -16.43 -7.26
N HIS A 223 1.20 -16.02 -5.99
CA HIS A 223 0.17 -16.55 -5.11
C HIS A 223 -1.16 -15.80 -5.19
N ALA A 224 -1.14 -14.49 -5.46
CA ALA A 224 -2.34 -13.69 -5.39
C ALA A 224 -2.43 -12.51 -6.38
N GLY A 225 -1.37 -12.02 -6.98
CA GLY A 225 -1.37 -10.85 -7.86
C GLY A 225 -0.75 -9.60 -7.21
N PRO A 226 -0.97 -8.40 -7.79
CA PRO A 226 -0.40 -7.16 -7.27
C PRO A 226 -1.04 -6.77 -5.94
N ASP A 227 -0.21 -6.19 -5.07
CA ASP A 227 -0.56 -5.71 -3.74
C ASP A 227 -0.21 -4.22 -3.61
N GLY A 228 0.67 -3.81 -2.71
CA GLY A 228 1.13 -2.43 -2.62
C GLY A 228 1.87 -1.96 -3.88
N ILE A 229 1.71 -0.70 -4.22
CA ILE A 229 2.36 -0.07 -5.39
C ILE A 229 2.85 1.34 -5.06
N GLU A 230 3.98 1.75 -5.67
CA GLU A 230 4.51 3.11 -5.56
C GLU A 230 5.11 3.59 -6.89
N VAL A 231 5.26 4.90 -7.04
CA VAL A 231 5.89 5.53 -8.21
C VAL A 231 7.24 6.14 -7.83
N ASP A 232 8.24 5.95 -8.68
CA ASP A 232 9.54 6.58 -8.54
C ASP A 232 9.63 7.96 -9.24
N ASP A 233 10.80 8.60 -9.15
CA ASP A 233 11.02 9.97 -9.63
C ASP A 233 11.15 10.09 -11.16
N GLU A 234 11.14 8.96 -11.87
CA GLU A 234 11.06 8.87 -13.33
C GLU A 234 9.69 8.39 -13.85
N ASP A 235 8.64 8.46 -13.01
CA ASP A 235 7.32 7.88 -13.26
C ASP A 235 7.36 6.35 -13.49
N GLY A 236 8.42 5.68 -13.02
CA GLY A 236 8.48 4.22 -13.00
C GLY A 236 7.54 3.68 -11.91
N LEU A 237 6.78 2.63 -12.22
CA LEU A 237 5.84 2.00 -11.30
C LEU A 237 6.45 0.78 -10.65
N LEU A 238 6.44 0.74 -9.31
CA LEU A 238 6.83 -0.43 -8.53
C LEU A 238 5.58 -1.18 -8.08
N VAL A 239 5.58 -2.49 -8.24
CA VAL A 239 4.41 -3.35 -7.99
C VAL A 239 4.84 -4.55 -7.16
N CYS A 240 4.35 -4.66 -5.93
CA CYS A 240 4.49 -5.88 -5.13
C CYS A 240 3.65 -6.98 -5.77
N HIS A 241 4.27 -8.04 -6.26
CA HIS A 241 3.62 -9.19 -6.86
C HIS A 241 3.80 -10.40 -5.94
N LEU A 242 2.75 -10.75 -5.22
CA LEU A 242 2.79 -11.72 -4.14
C LEU A 242 3.26 -13.10 -4.62
N GLY A 243 4.34 -13.59 -4.01
CA GLY A 243 4.96 -14.88 -4.36
C GLY A 243 5.96 -14.83 -5.52
N VAL A 244 6.18 -13.63 -6.10
CA VAL A 244 7.16 -13.42 -7.18
C VAL A 244 8.26 -12.45 -6.77
N GLY A 245 7.89 -11.26 -6.28
CA GLY A 245 8.81 -10.19 -5.95
C GLY A 245 8.20 -8.82 -6.18
N ILE A 246 9.05 -7.79 -6.30
CA ILE A 246 8.58 -6.45 -6.61
C ILE A 246 9.11 -6.07 -7.99
N TRP A 247 8.22 -5.89 -8.92
CA TRP A 247 8.54 -5.41 -10.26
C TRP A 247 8.71 -3.90 -10.27
N ARG A 248 9.74 -3.41 -10.97
CA ARG A 248 9.80 -2.03 -11.43
C ARG A 248 9.55 -2.00 -12.93
N PHE A 249 8.52 -1.27 -13.32
CA PHE A 249 8.23 -0.92 -14.70
C PHE A 249 8.70 0.51 -14.97
N ASP A 250 9.05 0.82 -16.22
CA ASP A 250 9.32 2.20 -16.63
C ASP A 250 8.01 2.99 -16.85
N ALA A 251 8.11 4.26 -17.23
CA ALA A 251 6.95 5.12 -17.50
C ALA A 251 6.03 4.63 -18.62
N ASN A 252 6.50 3.70 -19.46
CA ASN A 252 5.72 3.03 -20.51
C ASN A 252 5.15 1.68 -20.07
N CYS A 253 5.27 1.34 -18.79
CA CYS A 253 4.86 0.06 -18.21
C CYS A 253 5.65 -1.14 -18.75
N LEU A 254 6.91 -0.96 -19.21
CA LEU A 254 7.80 -2.05 -19.57
C LEU A 254 8.63 -2.49 -18.35
N PRO A 255 8.76 -3.80 -18.05
CA PRO A 255 9.50 -4.29 -16.90
C PRO A 255 11.01 -4.02 -17.06
N THR A 256 11.64 -3.49 -16.02
CA THR A 256 13.07 -3.14 -16.02
C THR A 256 13.86 -3.85 -14.92
N HIS A 257 13.28 -3.99 -13.73
CA HIS A 257 13.92 -4.62 -12.58
C HIS A 257 12.95 -5.53 -11.84
N LEU A 258 13.51 -6.54 -11.18
CA LEU A 258 12.81 -7.42 -10.24
C LEU A 258 13.58 -7.44 -8.91
N VAL A 259 12.97 -6.92 -7.86
CA VAL A 259 13.44 -7.09 -6.48
C VAL A 259 12.95 -8.43 -5.96
N HIS A 260 13.86 -9.28 -5.50
CA HIS A 260 13.56 -10.67 -5.11
C HIS A 260 14.27 -11.08 -3.82
N ALA A 261 13.76 -12.10 -3.17
CA ALA A 261 14.28 -12.66 -1.92
C ALA A 261 15.12 -13.93 -2.11
N GLY A 262 15.65 -14.16 -3.32
CA GLY A 262 16.38 -15.37 -3.63
C GLY A 262 15.48 -16.62 -3.51
N LYS A 263 15.89 -17.58 -2.66
CA LYS A 263 15.15 -18.83 -2.37
C LYS A 263 14.28 -18.74 -1.11
N GLU A 264 14.31 -17.62 -0.39
CA GLU A 264 13.57 -17.46 0.85
C GLU A 264 12.08 -17.24 0.57
N HIS A 265 11.24 -17.88 1.37
CA HIS A 265 9.80 -17.64 1.32
C HIS A 265 9.47 -16.32 2.01
N ARG A 266 9.11 -15.33 1.21
CA ARG A 266 8.78 -13.98 1.64
C ARG A 266 7.42 -13.55 1.07
N LEU A 267 6.65 -12.80 1.85
CA LEU A 267 5.42 -12.18 1.39
C LEU A 267 5.61 -10.66 1.41
N MET A 268 6.21 -10.14 0.36
CA MET A 268 6.48 -8.71 0.17
C MET A 268 5.21 -8.00 -0.27
N THR A 269 4.48 -7.42 0.69
CA THR A 269 3.13 -6.93 0.48
C THR A 269 3.07 -5.46 0.09
N ASN A 270 3.88 -4.59 0.71
CA ASN A 270 3.81 -3.15 0.45
C ASN A 270 5.19 -2.49 0.57
N ILE A 271 5.31 -1.27 0.08
CA ILE A 271 6.60 -0.58 -0.11
C ILE A 271 6.52 0.92 0.21
N ALA A 272 7.66 1.47 0.65
CA ALA A 272 7.87 2.90 0.78
C ALA A 272 9.31 3.28 0.45
N PHE A 273 9.52 4.43 -0.17
CA PHE A 273 10.83 4.95 -0.49
C PHE A 273 11.38 5.90 0.57
N ARG A 274 12.70 5.80 0.81
CA ARG A 274 13.51 6.86 1.41
C ARG A 274 14.74 7.09 0.53
N GLY A 275 14.71 8.15 -0.28
CA GLY A 275 15.71 8.34 -1.35
C GLY A 275 15.64 7.21 -2.37
N LYS A 276 16.75 6.51 -2.59
CA LYS A 276 16.82 5.34 -3.47
C LYS A 276 16.59 4.01 -2.74
N THR A 277 16.54 4.02 -1.42
CA THR A 277 16.29 2.80 -0.65
C THR A 277 14.79 2.53 -0.58
N LEU A 278 14.39 1.38 -1.08
CA LEU A 278 13.03 0.84 -0.97
C LEU A 278 12.92 0.06 0.35
N TYR A 279 11.94 0.38 1.18
CA TYR A 279 11.58 -0.35 2.39
C TYR A 279 10.34 -1.16 2.12
N ILE A 280 10.33 -2.42 2.56
CA ILE A 280 9.36 -3.44 2.14
C ILE A 280 8.82 -4.14 3.37
N THR A 281 7.50 -4.25 3.51
CA THR A 281 6.88 -5.12 4.52
C THR A 281 6.90 -6.57 4.07
N ASP A 282 7.52 -7.44 4.87
CA ASP A 282 7.42 -8.90 4.73
C ASP A 282 6.41 -9.44 5.75
N SER A 283 5.19 -9.59 5.31
CA SER A 283 4.07 -9.97 6.17
C SER A 283 4.11 -11.44 6.60
N ALA A 284 4.86 -12.30 5.89
CA ALA A 284 5.03 -13.71 6.28
C ALA A 284 5.93 -13.87 7.51
N ASN A 285 6.97 -13.05 7.60
CA ASN A 285 8.01 -13.17 8.62
C ASN A 285 7.96 -12.05 9.68
N GLY A 286 7.09 -11.05 9.50
CA GLY A 286 7.04 -9.90 10.40
C GLY A 286 8.35 -9.10 10.35
N GLU A 287 8.85 -8.82 9.15
CA GLU A 287 10.12 -8.15 8.92
C GLU A 287 9.96 -6.92 8.03
N ILE A 288 10.91 -6.01 8.14
CA ILE A 288 11.14 -4.95 7.16
C ILE A 288 12.40 -5.29 6.38
N LEU A 289 12.25 -5.34 5.07
CA LEU A 289 13.37 -5.55 4.15
C LEU A 289 13.74 -4.24 3.45
N THR A 290 14.92 -4.21 2.84
CA THR A 290 15.39 -3.08 2.02
C THR A 290 15.97 -3.57 0.69
N ALA A 291 15.88 -2.70 -0.34
CA ALA A 291 16.54 -2.88 -1.61
C ALA A 291 17.00 -1.52 -2.16
N GLU A 292 18.19 -1.45 -2.75
CA GLU A 292 18.70 -0.24 -3.39
C GLU A 292 18.20 -0.16 -4.84
N MET A 293 17.38 0.85 -5.12
CA MET A 293 16.81 1.07 -6.43
C MET A 293 17.65 2.02 -7.27
N PRO A 294 17.64 1.90 -8.62
CA PRO A 294 18.37 2.81 -9.49
C PRO A 294 17.84 4.25 -9.45
N VAL A 295 16.54 4.40 -9.17
CA VAL A 295 15.81 5.67 -9.15
C VAL A 295 15.24 5.91 -7.75
N ALA A 296 15.27 7.15 -7.29
CA ALA A 296 14.66 7.52 -6.01
C ALA A 296 13.12 7.49 -6.10
N GLY A 297 12.46 7.28 -4.97
CA GLY A 297 11.00 7.38 -4.91
C GLY A 297 10.49 8.81 -5.16
N LYS A 298 9.30 8.90 -5.71
CA LYS A 298 8.58 10.17 -5.84
C LYS A 298 8.43 10.86 -4.48
N LYS A 299 8.61 12.18 -4.43
CA LYS A 299 8.41 12.95 -3.21
C LYS A 299 6.94 12.90 -2.77
N MET A 300 6.70 12.39 -1.57
CA MET A 300 5.35 12.24 -1.01
C MET A 300 4.78 13.57 -0.54
N PHE A 301 3.44 13.65 -0.45
CA PHE A 301 2.71 14.86 -0.02
C PHE A 301 3.17 15.40 1.34
N SER A 302 3.47 14.54 2.29
CA SER A 302 3.97 14.92 3.62
C SER A 302 5.33 15.63 3.58
N MET A 303 6.08 15.48 2.50
CA MET A 303 7.44 16.01 2.33
C MET A 303 7.49 17.27 1.45
N ARG A 304 6.34 17.79 1.05
CA ARG A 304 6.19 18.99 0.20
C ARG A 304 5.83 20.26 0.97
#